data_752e3e8c63329fd2df1937f01f72e519
#
_entry.id   752e3e8c63329fd2df1937f01f72e519
#
_cell.length_a   1.000
_cell.length_b   1.000
_cell.length_c   1.000
_cell.angle_alpha   90.00
_cell.angle_beta   90.00
_cell.angle_gamma   90.00
#
_symmetry.space_group_name_H-M   'P 1'
#
loop_
_entity.id
_entity.type
_entity.pdbx_description
1 polymer ?
#
loop_
_entity_poly.entity_id
_entity_poly.type
_entity_poly.pdbx_seq_one_letter_code
_entity_poly.pdbx_strand_id
1 'polypeptide(L)'
;MCRWINECSKENPVFPETILTRAPSAELRENQKDQDSLPDYSVLDEILRRFIEDREGLEEIVAAGFDRAVVDKVLRMVSRAEYKRRQSPIGPKVTKVAFGRDWRFPVTNKYRL
;
A
#
# COMPACT_ATOMS: atom_id res chain seq x y z
N MET A 1 10.82 0.02 -9.63
CA MET A 1 12.03 0.82 -9.98
C MET A 1 13.29 -0.03 -10.00
N CYS A 2 13.70 -0.70 -8.91
CA CYS A 2 14.95 -1.50 -8.89
C CYS A 2 15.01 -2.59 -9.99
N ARG A 3 13.92 -3.35 -10.19
CA ARG A 3 13.85 -4.35 -11.29
C ARG A 3 14.01 -3.69 -12.65
N TRP A 4 13.35 -2.59 -12.91
CA TRP A 4 13.48 -1.84 -14.16
C TRP A 4 14.91 -1.32 -14.38
N ILE A 5 15.59 -0.82 -13.34
CA ILE A 5 16.99 -0.40 -13.44
C ILE A 5 17.87 -1.59 -13.82
N ASN A 6 17.67 -2.76 -13.20
CA ASN A 6 18.41 -3.96 -13.55
C ASN A 6 18.12 -4.44 -14.98
N GLU A 7 16.88 -4.31 -15.46
CA GLU A 7 16.51 -4.62 -16.85
C GLU A 7 17.19 -3.68 -17.85
N CYS A 8 17.35 -2.40 -17.50
CA CYS A 8 18.09 -1.44 -18.32
C CYS A 8 19.62 -1.70 -18.29
N SER A 9 20.14 -2.29 -17.22
CA SER A 9 21.55 -2.53 -16.98
C SER A 9 21.91 -4.03 -17.06
N LYS A 10 21.42 -4.72 -18.09
CA LYS A 10 21.46 -6.21 -18.24
C LYS A 10 22.85 -6.85 -18.02
N GLU A 11 23.93 -6.16 -18.42
CA GLU A 11 25.30 -6.69 -18.31
C GLU A 11 25.86 -6.61 -16.88
N ASN A 12 25.40 -5.63 -16.08
CA ASN A 12 25.81 -5.42 -14.69
C ASN A 12 24.63 -4.99 -13.83
N PRO A 13 23.88 -5.93 -13.23
CA PRO A 13 22.77 -5.61 -12.36
C PRO A 13 23.22 -4.73 -11.17
N VAL A 14 22.60 -3.59 -11.00
CA VAL A 14 22.90 -2.62 -9.93
C VAL A 14 22.43 -3.13 -8.57
N PHE A 15 21.29 -3.83 -8.56
CA PHE A 15 20.68 -4.35 -7.33
C PHE A 15 20.80 -5.87 -7.27
N PRO A 16 21.39 -6.43 -6.19
CA PRO A 16 21.45 -7.87 -5.97
C PRO A 16 20.04 -8.49 -5.92
N GLU A 17 19.90 -9.71 -6.41
CA GLU A 17 18.63 -10.47 -6.43
C GLU A 17 18.07 -10.63 -5.02
N THR A 18 18.90 -10.79 -4.01
CA THR A 18 18.50 -10.89 -2.60
C THR A 18 17.72 -9.69 -2.11
N ILE A 19 18.01 -8.48 -2.60
CA ILE A 19 17.25 -7.26 -2.26
C ILE A 19 15.87 -7.27 -2.93
N LEU A 20 15.80 -7.81 -4.16
CA LEU A 20 14.56 -7.83 -4.94
C LEU A 20 13.57 -8.90 -4.46
N THR A 21 14.08 -9.99 -3.86
CA THR A 21 13.30 -11.16 -3.47
C THR A 21 13.03 -11.25 -1.97
N ARG A 22 13.75 -10.46 -1.13
CA ARG A 22 13.55 -10.46 0.31
C ARG A 22 12.11 -10.02 0.65
N ALA A 23 11.43 -10.83 1.46
CA ALA A 23 10.10 -10.50 1.94
C ALA A 23 10.12 -9.23 2.81
N PRO A 24 9.22 -8.27 2.59
CA PRO A 24 9.14 -7.05 3.41
C PRO A 24 8.83 -7.36 4.88
N SER A 25 9.50 -6.65 5.78
CA SER A 25 9.28 -6.76 7.21
C SER A 25 9.67 -5.46 7.92
N ALA A 26 8.93 -5.10 8.96
CA ALA A 26 9.29 -4.00 9.86
C ALA A 26 10.45 -4.37 10.81
N GLU A 27 10.84 -5.65 10.88
CA GLU A 27 11.94 -6.17 11.71
C GLU A 27 11.84 -5.78 13.21
N LEU A 28 10.62 -5.65 13.73
CA LEU A 28 10.38 -5.32 15.15
C LEU A 28 10.45 -6.55 16.06
N ARG A 29 10.40 -7.74 15.49
CA ARG A 29 10.52 -9.04 16.18
C ARG A 29 11.09 -10.09 15.22
N GLU A 30 11.62 -11.16 15.79
CA GLU A 30 12.21 -12.26 15.05
C GLU A 30 11.20 -12.88 14.07
N ASN A 31 11.67 -13.19 12.85
CA ASN A 31 10.89 -13.81 11.77
C ASN A 31 9.60 -13.06 11.35
N GLN A 32 9.45 -11.80 11.72
CA GLN A 32 8.31 -10.99 11.33
C GLN A 32 8.26 -10.79 9.81
N LYS A 33 7.04 -10.92 9.25
CA LYS A 33 6.72 -10.55 7.86
C LYS A 33 5.52 -9.61 7.86
N ASP A 34 5.45 -8.73 6.85
CA ASP A 34 4.30 -7.83 6.69
C ASP A 34 2.99 -8.61 6.48
N GLN A 35 3.06 -9.75 5.82
CA GLN A 35 1.93 -10.67 5.60
C GLN A 35 1.35 -11.30 6.88
N ASP A 36 2.05 -11.22 8.03
CA ASP A 36 1.48 -11.62 9.33
C ASP A 36 0.26 -10.77 9.72
N SER A 37 0.17 -9.56 9.18
CA SER A 37 -0.90 -8.61 9.48
C SER A 37 -1.62 -8.05 8.25
N LEU A 38 -0.99 -8.10 7.08
CA LEU A 38 -1.52 -7.61 5.81
C LEU A 38 -1.91 -8.78 4.90
N PRO A 39 -2.91 -8.62 4.01
CA PRO A 39 -3.11 -9.54 2.91
C PRO A 39 -1.92 -9.52 1.96
N ASP A 40 -1.85 -10.47 1.03
CA ASP A 40 -0.84 -10.48 -0.01
C ASP A 40 -0.81 -9.15 -0.77
N TYR A 41 0.39 -8.66 -1.09
CA TYR A 41 0.55 -7.36 -1.75
C TYR A 41 -0.21 -7.23 -3.07
N SER A 42 -0.35 -8.32 -3.83
CA SER A 42 -1.13 -8.32 -5.07
C SER A 42 -2.61 -7.97 -4.83
N VAL A 43 -3.19 -8.45 -3.73
CA VAL A 43 -4.57 -8.15 -3.31
C VAL A 43 -4.64 -6.77 -2.68
N LEU A 44 -3.69 -6.46 -1.79
CA LEU A 44 -3.63 -5.18 -1.09
C LEU A 44 -3.49 -4.00 -2.05
N ASP A 45 -2.57 -4.07 -3.00
CA ASP A 45 -2.30 -3.01 -3.96
C ASP A 45 -3.52 -2.73 -4.85
N GLU A 46 -4.23 -3.77 -5.28
CA GLU A 46 -5.43 -3.59 -6.10
C GLU A 46 -6.60 -2.97 -5.31
N ILE A 47 -6.80 -3.37 -4.05
CA ILE A 47 -7.79 -2.73 -3.16
C ILE A 47 -7.43 -1.25 -2.96
N LEU A 48 -6.15 -0.94 -2.69
CA LEU A 48 -5.70 0.43 -2.50
C LEU A 48 -5.84 1.27 -3.76
N ARG A 49 -5.51 0.72 -4.93
CA ARG A 49 -5.67 1.41 -6.21
C ARG A 49 -7.14 1.79 -6.44
N ARG A 50 -8.07 0.84 -6.30
CA ARG A 50 -9.50 1.06 -6.44
C ARG A 50 -10.02 2.10 -5.47
N PHE A 51 -9.67 1.95 -4.20
CA PHE A 51 -10.14 2.86 -3.15
C PHE A 51 -9.61 4.28 -3.30
N ILE A 52 -8.30 4.45 -3.61
CA ILE A 52 -7.63 5.75 -3.60
C ILE A 52 -7.70 6.42 -4.96
N GLU A 53 -7.36 5.71 -6.05
CA GLU A 53 -7.26 6.30 -7.38
C GLU A 53 -8.61 6.34 -8.10
N ASP A 54 -9.39 5.26 -7.99
CA ASP A 54 -10.70 5.14 -8.64
C ASP A 54 -11.85 5.62 -7.72
N ARG A 55 -11.58 5.83 -6.42
CA ARG A 55 -12.54 6.30 -5.40
C ARG A 55 -13.73 5.37 -5.20
N GLU A 56 -13.52 4.09 -5.41
CA GLU A 56 -14.53 3.07 -5.16
C GLU A 56 -14.77 2.88 -3.66
N GLY A 57 -16.02 2.71 -3.28
CA GLY A 57 -16.42 2.38 -1.90
C GLY A 57 -16.28 0.87 -1.61
N LEU A 58 -16.51 0.50 -0.33
CA LEU A 58 -16.43 -0.89 0.13
C LEU A 58 -17.28 -1.83 -0.73
N GLU A 59 -18.54 -1.45 -1.01
CA GLU A 59 -19.49 -2.30 -1.73
C GLU A 59 -19.07 -2.52 -3.19
N GLU A 60 -18.50 -1.50 -3.83
CA GLU A 60 -18.02 -1.57 -5.21
C GLU A 60 -16.80 -2.49 -5.33
N ILE A 61 -15.86 -2.39 -4.37
CA ILE A 61 -14.68 -3.26 -4.32
C ILE A 61 -15.08 -4.71 -4.04
N VAL A 62 -16.05 -4.95 -3.14
CA VAL A 62 -16.58 -6.30 -2.88
C VAL A 62 -17.29 -6.85 -4.12
N ALA A 63 -18.08 -6.03 -4.83
CA ALA A 63 -18.73 -6.43 -6.09
C ALA A 63 -17.72 -6.80 -7.18
N ALA A 64 -16.49 -6.28 -7.14
CA ALA A 64 -15.41 -6.66 -8.04
C ALA A 64 -14.75 -8.01 -7.69
N GLY A 65 -15.22 -8.71 -6.66
CA GLY A 65 -14.80 -10.07 -6.29
C GLY A 65 -13.83 -10.16 -5.12
N PHE A 66 -13.59 -9.07 -4.39
CA PHE A 66 -12.73 -9.08 -3.19
C PHE A 66 -13.52 -9.50 -1.95
N ASP A 67 -12.85 -10.22 -1.04
CA ASP A 67 -13.45 -10.63 0.23
C ASP A 67 -13.78 -9.41 1.10
N ARG A 68 -15.03 -9.32 1.57
CA ARG A 68 -15.53 -8.20 2.36
C ARG A 68 -14.72 -7.92 3.62
N ALA A 69 -14.32 -8.98 4.34
CA ALA A 69 -13.57 -8.82 5.59
C ALA A 69 -12.17 -8.26 5.33
N VAL A 70 -11.55 -8.68 4.22
CA VAL A 70 -10.24 -8.16 3.79
C VAL A 70 -10.35 -6.70 3.38
N VAL A 71 -11.35 -6.34 2.56
CA VAL A 71 -11.57 -4.94 2.12
C VAL A 71 -11.82 -4.04 3.33
N ASP A 72 -12.76 -4.38 4.20
CA ASP A 72 -13.09 -3.61 5.41
C ASP A 72 -11.85 -3.43 6.32
N LYS A 73 -11.06 -4.49 6.50
CA LYS A 73 -9.79 -4.42 7.25
C LYS A 73 -8.84 -3.40 6.63
N VAL A 74 -8.62 -3.46 5.31
CA VAL A 74 -7.71 -2.57 4.59
C VAL A 74 -8.17 -1.11 4.70
N LEU A 75 -9.45 -0.83 4.44
CA LEU A 75 -10.01 0.52 4.51
C LEU A 75 -9.86 1.13 5.91
N ARG A 76 -10.13 0.34 6.95
CA ARG A 76 -9.91 0.77 8.35
C ARG A 76 -8.44 1.07 8.64
N MET A 77 -7.52 0.25 8.12
CA MET A 77 -6.08 0.50 8.29
C MET A 77 -5.65 1.80 7.60
N VAL A 78 -6.14 2.07 6.39
CA VAL A 78 -5.90 3.32 5.67
C VAL A 78 -6.39 4.52 6.48
N SER A 79 -7.62 4.47 6.99
CA SER A 79 -8.20 5.54 7.82
C SER A 79 -7.39 5.80 9.09
N ARG A 80 -6.99 4.74 9.80
CA ARG A 80 -6.19 4.85 11.03
C ARG A 80 -4.76 5.34 10.80
N ALA A 81 -4.19 5.11 9.63
CA ALA A 81 -2.83 5.49 9.29
C ALA A 81 -2.68 6.95 8.84
N GLU A 82 -3.74 7.77 8.89
CA GLU A 82 -3.69 9.19 8.48
C GLU A 82 -2.59 9.98 9.19
N TYR A 83 -2.40 9.77 10.49
CA TYR A 83 -1.35 10.46 11.26
C TYR A 83 0.06 10.13 10.73
N LYS A 84 0.30 8.89 10.29
CA LYS A 84 1.58 8.48 9.70
C LYS A 84 1.83 9.16 8.36
N ARG A 85 0.79 9.28 7.52
CA ARG A 85 0.89 9.98 6.23
C ARG A 85 1.25 11.45 6.40
N ARG A 86 0.77 12.09 7.47
CA ARG A 86 1.11 13.49 7.78
C ARG A 86 2.56 13.69 8.19
N GLN A 87 3.22 12.64 8.66
CA GLN A 87 4.64 12.65 9.05
C GLN A 87 5.57 12.35 7.87
N SER A 88 5.04 11.89 6.75
CA SER A 88 5.85 11.55 5.58
C SER A 88 6.42 12.80 4.91
N PRO A 89 7.66 12.73 4.38
CA PRO A 89 8.23 13.80 3.58
C PRO A 89 7.41 14.04 2.31
N ILE A 90 7.55 15.21 1.73
CA ILE A 90 6.88 15.55 0.47
C ILE A 90 7.55 14.76 -0.66
N GLY A 91 6.78 13.87 -1.30
CA GLY A 91 7.20 13.11 -2.47
C GLY A 91 6.62 13.65 -3.76
N PRO A 92 7.18 13.29 -4.92
CA PRO A 92 6.62 13.63 -6.22
C PRO A 92 5.28 12.92 -6.42
N LYS A 93 4.36 13.57 -7.13
CA LYS A 93 3.11 12.96 -7.56
C LYS A 93 3.37 12.13 -8.82
N VAL A 94 3.18 10.81 -8.72
CA VAL A 94 3.40 9.86 -9.82
C VAL A 94 2.13 9.17 -10.29
N THR A 95 1.01 9.37 -9.58
CA THR A 95 -0.32 8.81 -9.87
C THR A 95 -1.36 9.90 -10.02
N LYS A 96 -2.58 9.57 -10.48
CA LYS A 96 -3.69 10.53 -10.62
C LYS A 96 -4.02 11.22 -9.29
N VAL A 97 -3.93 10.48 -8.20
CA VAL A 97 -4.20 10.95 -6.83
C VAL A 97 -2.95 10.74 -5.97
N ALA A 98 -2.40 11.80 -5.41
CA ALA A 98 -1.29 11.70 -4.45
C ALA A 98 -1.82 11.26 -3.09
N PHE A 99 -1.53 10.01 -2.68
CA PHE A 99 -2.04 9.42 -1.44
C PHE A 99 -1.70 10.25 -0.18
N GLY A 100 -0.58 10.92 -0.16
CA GLY A 100 -0.19 11.75 0.97
C GLY A 100 -0.83 13.14 1.00
N ARG A 101 -1.24 13.70 -0.13
CA ARG A 101 -1.67 15.10 -0.25
C ARG A 101 -3.10 15.29 -0.73
N ASP A 102 -3.51 14.52 -1.72
CA ASP A 102 -4.83 14.64 -2.33
C ASP A 102 -5.90 13.79 -1.61
N TRP A 103 -5.46 12.86 -0.74
CA TRP A 103 -6.30 11.96 0.02
C TRP A 103 -6.06 12.15 1.51
N ARG A 104 -6.93 12.88 2.17
CA ARG A 104 -6.79 13.25 3.59
C ARG A 104 -8.04 12.96 4.38
N PHE A 105 -7.85 12.34 5.56
CA PHE A 105 -8.89 12.16 6.56
C PHE A 105 -8.62 13.06 7.79
N PRO A 106 -9.68 13.48 8.53
CA PRO A 106 -9.49 14.09 9.84
C PRO A 106 -8.83 13.11 10.81
N VAL A 107 -7.73 13.51 11.47
CA VAL A 107 -6.97 12.63 12.39
C VAL A 107 -7.81 12.15 13.57
N THR A 108 -8.71 13.01 14.06
CA THR A 108 -9.56 12.74 15.24
C THR A 108 -10.93 12.19 14.88
N ASN A 109 -11.15 11.86 13.61
CA ASN A 109 -12.44 11.35 13.15
C ASN A 109 -12.68 9.93 13.65
N LYS A 110 -13.85 9.69 14.25
CA LYS A 110 -14.32 8.36 14.65
C LYS A 110 -15.27 7.73 13.61
N TYR A 111 -15.49 8.38 12.48
CA TYR A 111 -16.30 7.83 11.40
C TYR A 111 -15.71 6.52 10.89
N ARG A 112 -16.55 5.53 10.70
CA ARG A 112 -16.18 4.24 10.11
C ARG A 112 -16.61 4.25 8.65
N LEU A 113 -15.65 3.99 7.78
CA LEU A 113 -15.86 3.82 6.35
C LEU A 113 -16.68 2.56 6.08
#